data_3dbc211adfd22f226246c27aa642dca8
#
_entry.id   3dbc211adfd22f226246c27aa642dca8
#
_cell.length_a   1.000
_cell.length_b   1.000
_cell.length_c   1.000
_cell.angle_alpha   90.00
_cell.angle_beta   90.00
_cell.angle_gamma   90.00
#
_symmetry.space_group_name_H-M   'P 1'
#
loop_
_entity.id
_entity.type
_entity.pdbx_description
1 polymer ?
#
loop_
_entity_poly.entity_id
_entity_poly.type
_entity_poly.pdbx_seq_one_letter_code
_entity_poly.pdbx_strand_id
1 'polypeptide(L)'
;MPRDDIDARSSAPAPAADPSAPLRWLGRIARLLLLVAVLAGGGGISFYWMTHRPKAKRRPPQAQSTLVEVSRALPKKQSVVVRAMGTAIPARSIQLAARVAGQVIGVGPEFAPGGRFKAGEIMARIDPNDYELAVRQQKTEVARSQALVEQRAGEVLQCISDVTRAESTLALEMGQQAVAKREYELLGSTVVAGDRDLVLRQPQLRTAKAACDAAKAARQSAEGASKAAEAAKSAAMVALETAELNLARTTIRAPFNAMVQSRNVDLGAQVAVGAPLASLADTDEYWVQVSVPLGQLRWIRIPGVNGTTASVARVYHEAAWGAGASRAGEVVRMLTDLEPQGRMARLLVAVKDPLELKAPPARRHPLILGAYVRVEIDGQDLPGVIRVARTALRDGDRVWVMGADHTLDVRKVKIVWSGLDHVYVTDGLHEGDLLITSDLAAPVQGMALRTARSGAGESPTQPVGKPTPGAASEARR
;
A
#
# COMPACT_ATOMS: atom_id res chain seq x y z
N MET A 1 -45.12 -62.21 -1.31
CA MET A 1 -45.56 -63.50 -0.72
C MET A 1 -46.05 -63.24 0.69
N PRO A 2 -47.00 -63.93 1.16
CA PRO A 2 -48.29 -64.24 0.51
C PRO A 2 -49.46 -63.99 1.47
N ARG A 3 -50.65 -63.99 0.87
CA ARG A 3 -51.78 -64.86 1.22
C ARG A 3 -52.51 -64.58 2.53
N ASP A 4 -53.71 -64.69 2.71
CA ASP A 4 -54.86 -65.37 2.04
C ASP A 4 -56.10 -64.86 2.73
N ASP A 5 -57.12 -64.58 2.03
CA ASP A 5 -58.26 -65.47 1.76
C ASP A 5 -59.31 -65.58 2.86
N ILE A 6 -60.46 -65.57 2.36
CA ILE A 6 -61.65 -66.49 2.45
C ILE A 6 -62.91 -65.83 3.10
N ASP A 7 -63.84 -65.61 2.26
CA ASP A 7 -65.16 -66.32 2.00
C ASP A 7 -66.11 -66.55 3.19
N ALA A 8 -67.31 -66.23 2.97
CA ALA A 8 -68.48 -67.13 2.90
C ALA A 8 -69.76 -66.37 3.27
N ARG A 9 -70.59 -66.19 2.35
CA ARG A 9 -71.79 -66.99 1.93
C ARG A 9 -72.89 -67.21 2.99
N SER A 10 -74.12 -67.04 2.45
CA SER A 10 -75.33 -67.79 2.72
C SER A 10 -76.32 -67.10 3.66
N SER A 11 -77.58 -67.01 3.43
CA SER A 11 -78.56 -67.60 2.53
C SER A 11 -79.95 -66.97 2.85
N ALA A 12 -80.77 -66.99 1.87
CA ALA A 12 -82.20 -66.62 1.99
C ALA A 12 -83.03 -67.68 2.76
N PRO A 13 -84.29 -67.40 3.13
CA PRO A 13 -85.38 -67.87 2.33
C PRO A 13 -86.60 -66.95 2.29
N ALA A 14 -87.44 -67.19 1.23
CA ALA A 14 -88.84 -66.78 1.01
C ALA A 14 -89.79 -67.86 1.55
N PRO A 15 -91.09 -67.85 1.29
CA PRO A 15 -92.13 -66.79 1.24
C PRO A 15 -93.41 -67.17 2.03
N ALA A 16 -94.40 -66.30 2.11
CA ALA A 16 -95.81 -66.68 2.28
C ALA A 16 -96.78 -65.61 1.80
N ALA A 17 -97.79 -66.09 1.14
CA ALA A 17 -98.83 -65.37 0.33
C ALA A 17 -100.08 -65.05 1.10
N ASP A 18 -100.71 -64.00 0.60
CA ASP A 18 -102.15 -63.74 0.32
C ASP A 18 -103.12 -63.38 1.47
N PRO A 19 -104.36 -62.87 1.13
CA PRO A 19 -104.86 -62.01 0.05
C PRO A 19 -105.82 -60.87 0.55
N SER A 20 -106.03 -59.87 -0.21
CA SER A 20 -107.32 -59.24 -0.46
C SER A 20 -107.18 -57.87 -1.21
N ALA A 21 -107.78 -57.86 -2.39
CA ALA A 21 -108.00 -56.68 -3.21
C ALA A 21 -109.44 -56.16 -2.90
N PRO A 22 -109.94 -55.06 -3.43
CA PRO A 22 -109.51 -54.08 -4.38
C PRO A 22 -109.97 -52.64 -4.03
N LEU A 23 -109.24 -51.75 -3.64
CA LEU A 23 -109.58 -50.26 -3.70
C LEU A 23 -108.31 -49.40 -3.74
N ARG A 24 -107.19 -50.01 -4.04
CA ARG A 24 -105.86 -49.32 -4.02
C ARG A 24 -105.48 -48.68 -5.37
N TRP A 25 -106.20 -48.79 -6.40
CA TRP A 25 -105.82 -48.31 -7.72
C TRP A 25 -106.05 -46.82 -7.91
N LEU A 26 -107.11 -46.23 -7.39
CA LEU A 26 -107.39 -44.82 -7.41
C LEU A 26 -106.39 -43.97 -6.62
N GLY A 27 -105.85 -44.52 -5.46
CA GLY A 27 -104.83 -43.85 -4.68
C GLY A 27 -103.44 -43.85 -5.35
N ARG A 28 -103.17 -44.85 -6.20
CA ARG A 28 -101.89 -44.88 -6.94
C ARG A 28 -101.85 -43.89 -8.09
N ILE A 29 -103.01 -43.71 -8.82
CA ILE A 29 -103.14 -42.71 -9.88
C ILE A 29 -103.02 -41.30 -9.30
N ALA A 30 -103.71 -41.01 -8.19
CA ALA A 30 -103.62 -39.72 -7.51
C ALA A 30 -102.16 -39.38 -7.02
N ARG A 31 -101.47 -40.37 -6.49
CA ARG A 31 -100.03 -40.19 -6.10
C ARG A 31 -99.14 -40.02 -7.30
N LEU A 32 -99.40 -40.68 -8.42
CA LEU A 32 -98.63 -40.55 -9.65
C LEU A 32 -98.84 -39.20 -10.31
N LEU A 33 -100.12 -38.69 -10.32
CA LEU A 33 -100.39 -37.35 -10.77
C LEU A 33 -99.82 -36.26 -9.88
N LEU A 34 -99.83 -36.50 -8.55
CA LEU A 34 -99.14 -35.55 -7.62
C LEU A 34 -97.63 -35.55 -7.82
N LEU A 35 -97.02 -36.73 -8.07
CA LEU A 35 -95.61 -36.83 -8.34
C LEU A 35 -95.24 -36.15 -9.67
N VAL A 36 -96.02 -36.32 -10.69
CA VAL A 36 -95.86 -35.64 -11.98
C VAL A 36 -96.01 -34.11 -11.83
N ALA A 37 -97.00 -33.66 -11.05
CA ALA A 37 -97.24 -32.24 -10.79
C ALA A 37 -96.08 -31.62 -10.02
N VAL A 38 -95.49 -32.35 -9.02
CA VAL A 38 -94.31 -31.88 -8.27
C VAL A 38 -93.06 -31.86 -9.15
N LEU A 39 -92.85 -32.90 -9.99
CA LEU A 39 -91.76 -32.91 -10.96
C LEU A 39 -91.89 -31.82 -12.03
N ALA A 40 -93.12 -31.59 -12.55
CA ALA A 40 -93.41 -30.54 -13.52
C ALA A 40 -93.24 -29.15 -12.88
N GLY A 41 -93.71 -28.97 -11.65
CA GLY A 41 -93.51 -27.74 -10.88
C GLY A 41 -91.99 -27.50 -10.51
N GLY A 42 -91.34 -28.55 -10.07
CA GLY A 42 -89.86 -28.47 -9.76
C GLY A 42 -89.09 -28.24 -11.04
N GLY A 43 -89.42 -28.92 -12.14
CA GLY A 43 -88.77 -28.70 -13.43
C GLY A 43 -89.02 -27.29 -13.98
N GLY A 44 -90.27 -26.79 -13.83
CA GLY A 44 -90.63 -25.42 -14.24
C GLY A 44 -89.90 -24.35 -13.45
N ILE A 45 -89.78 -24.52 -12.12
CA ILE A 45 -89.06 -23.62 -11.26
C ILE A 45 -87.51 -23.70 -11.55
N SER A 46 -86.98 -24.91 -11.75
CA SER A 46 -85.60 -25.11 -12.13
C SER A 46 -85.28 -24.50 -13.49
N PHE A 47 -86.20 -24.69 -14.49
CA PHE A 47 -86.09 -24.08 -15.81
C PHE A 47 -86.20 -22.54 -15.77
N TYR A 48 -87.09 -22.01 -14.94
CA TYR A 48 -87.19 -20.56 -14.70
C TYR A 48 -85.92 -19.99 -14.06
N TRP A 49 -85.34 -20.66 -13.07
CA TRP A 49 -84.06 -20.25 -12.45
C TRP A 49 -82.89 -20.43 -13.39
N MET A 50 -82.89 -21.42 -14.26
CA MET A 50 -81.84 -21.63 -15.23
C MET A 50 -81.88 -20.61 -16.37
N THR A 51 -83.08 -20.16 -16.80
CA THR A 51 -83.21 -19.13 -17.84
C THR A 51 -83.08 -17.70 -17.31
N HIS A 52 -83.44 -17.47 -16.04
CA HIS A 52 -83.33 -16.15 -15.39
C HIS A 52 -82.20 -16.03 -14.42
N ARG A 53 -81.02 -16.71 -14.69
CA ARG A 53 -79.83 -16.50 -13.91
C ARG A 53 -79.42 -15.02 -14.05
N PRO A 54 -79.36 -14.23 -12.96
CA PRO A 54 -78.78 -12.88 -13.00
C PRO A 54 -77.37 -12.95 -13.52
N LYS A 55 -77.09 -12.42 -14.72
CA LYS A 55 -75.71 -12.23 -15.19
C LYS A 55 -75.03 -11.29 -14.20
N ALA A 56 -74.14 -11.85 -13.37
CA ALA A 56 -73.27 -11.05 -12.54
C ALA A 56 -72.58 -10.06 -13.47
N LYS A 57 -72.83 -8.76 -13.36
CA LYS A 57 -72.05 -7.72 -13.98
C LYS A 57 -70.63 -7.92 -13.43
N ARG A 58 -69.69 -8.48 -14.24
CA ARG A 58 -68.27 -8.45 -13.95
C ARG A 58 -67.90 -6.99 -13.75
N ARG A 59 -67.73 -6.54 -12.50
CA ARG A 59 -67.05 -5.29 -12.25
C ARG A 59 -65.70 -5.45 -12.91
N PRO A 60 -65.24 -4.50 -13.77
CA PRO A 60 -63.90 -4.52 -14.26
C PRO A 60 -62.97 -4.64 -13.03
N PRO A 61 -61.92 -5.47 -13.06
CA PRO A 61 -61.01 -5.59 -11.96
C PRO A 61 -60.52 -4.18 -11.63
N GLN A 62 -60.89 -3.66 -10.46
CA GLN A 62 -60.30 -2.44 -9.98
C GLN A 62 -58.78 -2.73 -9.93
N ALA A 63 -58.03 -2.05 -10.79
CA ALA A 63 -56.58 -2.13 -10.79
C ALA A 63 -56.13 -1.77 -9.37
N GLN A 64 -55.82 -2.79 -8.58
CA GLN A 64 -55.27 -2.59 -7.22
C GLN A 64 -53.92 -1.94 -7.39
N SER A 65 -53.86 -0.63 -7.20
CA SER A 65 -52.62 0.10 -7.23
C SER A 65 -51.75 -0.36 -6.05
N THR A 66 -50.61 -0.94 -6.34
CA THR A 66 -49.67 -1.43 -5.33
C THR A 66 -48.95 -0.26 -4.68
N LEU A 67 -48.87 -0.26 -3.34
CA LEU A 67 -48.16 0.75 -2.58
C LEU A 67 -46.65 0.56 -2.73
N VAL A 68 -45.94 1.61 -3.14
CA VAL A 68 -44.49 1.59 -3.35
C VAL A 68 -43.78 2.73 -2.62
N GLU A 69 -42.60 2.45 -2.15
CA GLU A 69 -41.64 3.45 -1.72
C GLU A 69 -40.81 3.94 -2.91
N VAL A 70 -40.63 5.27 -3.01
CA VAL A 70 -39.90 5.87 -4.12
C VAL A 70 -38.78 6.76 -3.60
N SER A 71 -37.64 6.76 -4.29
CA SER A 71 -36.52 7.66 -4.10
C SER A 71 -36.30 8.46 -5.38
N ARG A 72 -36.02 9.77 -5.25
CA ARG A 72 -35.82 10.63 -6.42
C ARG A 72 -34.39 10.46 -6.95
N ALA A 73 -34.27 10.21 -8.23
CA ALA A 73 -32.99 10.18 -8.95
C ALA A 73 -32.47 11.60 -9.14
N LEU A 74 -31.30 11.89 -8.53
CA LEU A 74 -30.61 13.18 -8.68
C LEU A 74 -29.19 12.93 -9.16
N PRO A 75 -28.80 13.47 -10.32
CA PRO A 75 -27.44 13.39 -10.79
C PRO A 75 -26.54 14.22 -9.88
N LYS A 76 -25.49 13.62 -9.37
CA LYS A 76 -24.48 14.27 -8.52
C LYS A 76 -23.10 13.82 -8.93
N LYS A 77 -22.12 14.69 -8.72
CA LYS A 77 -20.72 14.29 -8.74
C LYS A 77 -20.47 13.35 -7.56
N GLN A 78 -20.04 12.14 -7.83
CA GLN A 78 -19.74 11.12 -6.83
C GLN A 78 -18.31 10.62 -6.99
N SER A 79 -17.59 10.45 -5.90
CA SER A 79 -16.27 9.81 -5.91
C SER A 79 -16.45 8.30 -5.75
N VAL A 80 -15.71 7.56 -6.56
CA VAL A 80 -15.60 6.10 -6.41
C VAL A 80 -14.79 5.82 -5.15
N VAL A 81 -15.29 4.94 -4.29
CA VAL A 81 -14.52 4.45 -3.13
C VAL A 81 -14.24 2.97 -3.34
N VAL A 82 -12.95 2.65 -3.49
CA VAL A 82 -12.49 1.27 -3.62
C VAL A 82 -12.18 0.74 -2.22
N ARG A 83 -12.87 -0.30 -1.80
CA ARG A 83 -12.63 -0.99 -0.53
C ARG A 83 -11.76 -2.21 -0.77
N ALA A 84 -10.67 -2.32 -0.03
CA ALA A 84 -9.75 -3.43 -0.10
C ALA A 84 -9.28 -3.82 1.31
N MET A 85 -8.83 -5.05 1.44
CA MET A 85 -8.17 -5.53 2.64
C MET A 85 -6.67 -5.62 2.40
N GLY A 86 -5.87 -5.42 3.43
CA GLY A 86 -4.43 -5.47 3.30
C GLY A 86 -3.71 -5.73 4.60
N THR A 87 -2.43 -6.03 4.50
CA THR A 87 -1.55 -6.29 5.65
C THR A 87 -0.55 -5.16 5.81
N ALA A 88 -0.35 -4.70 7.04
CA ALA A 88 0.63 -3.69 7.37
C ALA A 88 2.05 -4.29 7.36
N ILE A 89 2.94 -3.70 6.57
CA ILE A 89 4.35 -4.07 6.45
C ILE A 89 5.23 -2.84 6.70
N PRO A 90 6.48 -2.99 7.14
CA PRO A 90 7.36 -1.84 7.30
C PRO A 90 7.77 -1.30 5.92
N ALA A 91 7.89 0.04 5.79
CA ALA A 91 8.41 0.65 4.55
C ALA A 91 9.87 0.26 4.29
N ARG A 92 10.64 0.12 5.37
CA ARG A 92 12.03 -0.34 5.36
C ARG A 92 12.23 -1.38 6.44
N SER A 93 12.88 -2.48 6.10
CA SER A 93 13.30 -3.50 7.04
C SER A 93 14.74 -3.91 6.71
N ILE A 94 15.59 -4.00 7.73
CA ILE A 94 16.96 -4.45 7.57
C ILE A 94 17.33 -5.48 8.62
N GLN A 95 18.21 -6.37 8.23
CA GLN A 95 18.94 -7.22 9.16
C GLN A 95 20.27 -6.56 9.49
N LEU A 96 20.38 -6.05 10.71
CA LEU A 96 21.59 -5.42 11.21
C LEU A 96 22.64 -6.52 11.46
N ALA A 97 23.81 -6.39 10.83
CA ALA A 97 24.91 -7.35 10.98
C ALA A 97 26.18 -6.65 11.47
N ALA A 98 27.02 -7.41 12.19
CA ALA A 98 28.33 -6.95 12.63
C ALA A 98 29.24 -6.72 11.41
N ARG A 99 29.88 -5.55 11.35
CA ARG A 99 30.88 -5.22 10.30
C ARG A 99 32.29 -5.54 10.71
N VAL A 100 32.52 -5.76 12.01
CA VAL A 100 33.80 -6.12 12.61
C VAL A 100 33.56 -7.24 13.62
N ALA A 101 34.59 -8.07 13.86
CA ALA A 101 34.52 -9.15 14.84
C ALA A 101 34.86 -8.62 16.24
N GLY A 102 34.41 -9.30 17.29
CA GLY A 102 34.81 -8.99 18.67
C GLY A 102 33.70 -9.34 19.67
N GLN A 103 33.98 -9.10 20.93
CA GLN A 103 33.02 -9.31 22.01
C GLN A 103 32.08 -8.10 22.16
N VAL A 104 30.82 -8.33 22.37
CA VAL A 104 29.84 -7.28 22.68
C VAL A 104 29.97 -6.87 24.14
N ILE A 105 30.46 -5.66 24.39
CA ILE A 105 30.73 -5.13 25.74
C ILE A 105 29.63 -4.19 26.25
N GLY A 106 28.73 -3.78 25.35
CA GLY A 106 27.62 -2.88 25.69
C GLY A 106 26.42 -3.11 24.80
N VAL A 107 25.24 -3.10 25.44
CA VAL A 107 23.96 -3.21 24.76
C VAL A 107 23.06 -2.10 25.27
N GLY A 108 22.48 -1.33 24.37
CA GLY A 108 21.54 -0.25 24.73
C GLY A 108 20.33 -0.80 25.51
N PRO A 109 19.76 -0.04 26.45
CA PRO A 109 18.65 -0.51 27.28
C PRO A 109 17.42 -0.87 26.43
N GLU A 110 17.19 -0.15 25.34
CA GLU A 110 16.09 -0.39 24.39
C GLU A 110 16.45 -1.45 23.32
N PHE A 111 17.64 -2.08 23.38
CA PHE A 111 18.02 -3.11 22.40
C PHE A 111 17.42 -4.47 22.76
N ALA A 112 16.08 -4.51 22.76
CA ALA A 112 15.26 -5.69 22.98
C ALA A 112 14.07 -5.65 22.00
N PRO A 113 13.41 -6.78 21.71
CA PRO A 113 12.22 -6.81 20.86
C PRO A 113 11.18 -5.80 21.33
N GLY A 114 10.70 -4.93 20.44
CA GLY A 114 9.78 -3.83 20.74
C GLY A 114 10.46 -2.52 21.15
N GLY A 115 11.75 -2.52 21.47
CA GLY A 115 12.52 -1.30 21.80
C GLY A 115 12.73 -0.43 20.57
N ARG A 116 12.88 0.87 20.78
CA ARG A 116 12.93 1.89 19.72
C ARG A 116 14.20 2.71 19.80
N PHE A 117 14.74 3.01 18.64
CA PHE A 117 15.94 3.82 18.47
C PHE A 117 15.69 4.93 17.45
N LYS A 118 16.26 6.10 17.73
CA LYS A 118 16.36 7.18 16.74
C LYS A 118 17.54 6.92 15.81
N ALA A 119 17.47 7.49 14.62
CA ALA A 119 18.60 7.48 13.68
C ALA A 119 19.90 7.98 14.36
N GLY A 120 21.00 7.20 14.20
CA GLY A 120 22.30 7.50 14.81
C GLY A 120 22.46 7.09 16.27
N GLU A 121 21.42 6.67 16.97
CA GLU A 121 21.49 6.23 18.36
C GLU A 121 22.26 4.91 18.49
N ILE A 122 23.02 4.77 19.59
CA ILE A 122 23.87 3.60 19.81
C ILE A 122 23.01 2.43 20.29
N MET A 123 23.05 1.34 19.55
CA MET A 123 22.32 0.10 19.86
C MET A 123 23.18 -0.90 20.62
N ALA A 124 24.42 -1.09 20.18
CA ALA A 124 25.36 -1.99 20.81
C ALA A 124 26.81 -1.50 20.57
N ARG A 125 27.73 -2.00 21.38
CA ARG A 125 29.16 -1.71 21.27
C ARG A 125 29.97 -2.99 21.34
N ILE A 126 30.83 -3.18 20.34
CA ILE A 126 31.82 -4.25 20.29
C ILE A 126 33.08 -3.71 20.99
N ASP A 127 33.90 -4.57 21.58
CA ASP A 127 35.14 -4.19 22.25
C ASP A 127 36.05 -3.44 21.27
N PRO A 128 36.40 -2.16 21.57
CA PRO A 128 37.22 -1.33 20.69
C PRO A 128 38.74 -1.51 20.91
N ASN A 129 39.20 -2.20 21.99
CA ASN A 129 40.60 -2.19 22.44
C ASN A 129 41.57 -2.61 21.33
N ASP A 130 41.30 -3.70 20.63
CA ASP A 130 42.17 -4.18 19.54
C ASP A 130 42.20 -3.18 18.37
N TYR A 131 41.07 -2.56 18.08
CA TYR A 131 40.94 -1.57 17.01
C TYR A 131 41.61 -0.24 17.36
N GLU A 132 41.57 0.17 18.63
CA GLU A 132 42.29 1.34 19.13
C GLU A 132 43.80 1.12 19.07
N LEU A 133 44.27 -0.09 19.39
CA LEU A 133 45.65 -0.47 19.25
C LEU A 133 46.11 -0.42 17.79
N ALA A 134 45.29 -0.97 16.86
CA ALA A 134 45.56 -0.91 15.43
C ALA A 134 45.66 0.53 14.92
N VAL A 135 44.76 1.42 15.34
CA VAL A 135 44.83 2.85 15.01
C VAL A 135 46.12 3.49 15.51
N ARG A 136 46.53 3.20 16.75
CA ARG A 136 47.80 3.72 17.29
C ARG A 136 49.00 3.22 16.50
N GLN A 137 49.01 1.94 16.10
CA GLN A 137 50.07 1.37 15.25
C GLN A 137 50.15 2.09 13.90
N GLN A 138 49.04 2.28 13.23
CA GLN A 138 49.01 2.96 11.92
C GLN A 138 49.37 4.45 12.03
N LYS A 139 49.01 5.14 13.12
CA LYS A 139 49.47 6.52 13.39
C LYS A 139 50.97 6.61 13.48
N THR A 140 51.62 5.63 14.16
CA THR A 140 53.09 5.56 14.26
C THR A 140 53.74 5.34 12.88
N GLU A 141 53.14 4.49 12.03
CA GLU A 141 53.68 4.24 10.69
C GLU A 141 53.53 5.46 9.77
N VAL A 142 52.43 6.22 9.87
CA VAL A 142 52.30 7.51 9.18
C VAL A 142 53.38 8.49 9.63
N ALA A 143 53.64 8.59 10.93
CA ALA A 143 54.70 9.46 11.46
C ALA A 143 56.08 9.05 10.94
N ARG A 144 56.37 7.74 10.89
CA ARG A 144 57.60 7.20 10.33
C ARG A 144 57.75 7.53 8.85
N SER A 145 56.70 7.30 8.06
CA SER A 145 56.67 7.60 6.61
C SER A 145 56.85 9.11 6.35
N GLN A 146 56.27 9.95 7.20
CA GLN A 146 56.43 11.39 7.12
C GLN A 146 57.91 11.79 7.36
N ALA A 147 58.57 11.25 8.37
CA ALA A 147 59.98 11.51 8.63
C ALA A 147 60.87 11.07 7.46
N LEU A 148 60.53 9.94 6.81
CA LEU A 148 61.23 9.49 5.62
C LEU A 148 61.07 10.46 4.45
N VAL A 149 59.85 11.01 4.22
CA VAL A 149 59.62 12.04 3.18
C VAL A 149 60.50 13.27 3.47
N GLU A 150 60.57 13.74 4.71
CA GLU A 150 61.39 14.89 5.10
C GLU A 150 62.90 14.63 4.89
N GLN A 151 63.36 13.42 5.22
CA GLN A 151 64.72 13.00 4.94
C GLN A 151 65.03 13.03 3.44
N ARG A 152 64.17 12.41 2.62
CA ARG A 152 64.37 12.36 1.17
C ARG A 152 64.25 13.74 0.51
N ALA A 153 63.41 14.62 1.03
CA ALA A 153 63.40 16.02 0.59
C ALA A 153 64.70 16.75 0.87
N GLY A 154 65.33 16.50 2.05
CA GLY A 154 66.65 17.01 2.36
C GLY A 154 67.76 16.52 1.40
N GLU A 155 67.71 15.21 1.05
CA GLU A 155 68.59 14.62 0.04
C GLU A 155 68.45 15.26 -1.34
N VAL A 156 67.25 15.55 -1.78
CA VAL A 156 66.98 16.26 -3.04
C VAL A 156 67.60 17.68 -3.00
N LEU A 157 67.43 18.43 -1.90
CA LEU A 157 68.01 19.76 -1.73
C LEU A 157 69.54 19.71 -1.79
N GLN A 158 70.14 18.68 -1.19
CA GLN A 158 71.62 18.46 -1.26
C GLN A 158 72.03 18.23 -2.73
N CYS A 159 71.34 17.33 -3.47
CA CYS A 159 71.67 17.07 -4.87
C CYS A 159 71.46 18.32 -5.76
N ILE A 160 70.47 19.16 -5.47
CA ILE A 160 70.28 20.43 -6.17
C ILE A 160 71.47 21.35 -5.98
N SER A 161 71.99 21.43 -4.75
CA SER A 161 73.17 22.20 -4.44
C SER A 161 74.41 21.68 -5.17
N ASP A 162 74.60 20.35 -5.27
CA ASP A 162 75.65 19.70 -5.99
C ASP A 162 75.58 19.94 -7.51
N VAL A 163 74.34 19.88 -8.11
CA VAL A 163 74.16 20.26 -9.50
C VAL A 163 74.54 21.72 -9.76
N THR A 164 74.13 22.64 -8.87
CA THR A 164 74.48 24.07 -9.01
C THR A 164 75.96 24.28 -8.97
N ARG A 165 76.64 23.57 -8.06
CA ARG A 165 78.12 23.61 -8.00
C ARG A 165 78.82 23.08 -9.23
N ALA A 166 78.33 21.92 -9.76
CA ALA A 166 78.88 21.32 -10.98
C ALA A 166 78.62 22.17 -12.21
N GLU A 167 77.43 22.80 -12.33
CA GLU A 167 77.11 23.74 -13.38
C GLU A 167 78.00 25.00 -13.32
N SER A 168 78.25 25.53 -12.15
CA SER A 168 79.18 26.65 -11.99
C SER A 168 80.58 26.30 -12.42
N THR A 169 81.07 25.08 -12.04
CA THR A 169 82.37 24.58 -12.50
C THR A 169 82.45 24.40 -13.99
N LEU A 170 81.43 23.82 -14.59
CA LEU A 170 81.30 23.66 -16.04
C LEU A 170 81.30 25.02 -16.75
N ALA A 171 80.56 26.01 -16.27
CA ALA A 171 80.52 27.35 -16.82
C ALA A 171 81.90 28.03 -16.76
N LEU A 172 82.68 27.85 -15.64
CA LEU A 172 83.98 28.35 -15.51
C LEU A 172 84.94 27.70 -16.55
N GLU A 173 84.94 26.37 -16.68
CA GLU A 173 85.76 25.66 -17.70
C GLU A 173 85.40 26.02 -19.11
N MET A 174 84.10 26.21 -19.44
CA MET A 174 83.63 26.72 -20.75
C MET A 174 84.21 28.13 -21.01
N GLY A 175 84.24 29.02 -20.03
CA GLY A 175 84.78 30.35 -20.14
C GLY A 175 86.30 30.30 -20.40
N GLN A 176 87.04 29.48 -19.63
CA GLN A 176 88.48 29.25 -19.78
C GLN A 176 88.82 28.64 -21.16
N GLN A 177 87.98 27.69 -21.62
CA GLN A 177 88.17 27.11 -22.95
C GLN A 177 87.93 28.17 -24.08
N ALA A 178 86.96 29.05 -23.93
CA ALA A 178 86.74 30.14 -24.87
C ALA A 178 87.96 31.08 -24.99
N VAL A 179 88.57 31.40 -23.88
CA VAL A 179 89.81 32.19 -23.82
C VAL A 179 91.00 31.42 -24.49
N ALA A 180 91.22 30.14 -24.11
CA ALA A 180 92.24 29.30 -24.67
C ALA A 180 92.07 29.09 -26.20
N LYS A 181 90.85 29.00 -26.68
CA LYS A 181 90.53 28.94 -28.12
C LYS A 181 90.93 30.22 -28.84
N ARG A 182 90.67 31.38 -28.26
CA ARG A 182 91.03 32.70 -28.83
C ARG A 182 92.53 32.85 -28.85
N GLU A 183 93.26 32.48 -27.74
CA GLU A 183 94.69 32.49 -27.73
C GLU A 183 95.29 31.57 -28.79
N TYR A 184 94.75 30.36 -28.92
CA TYR A 184 95.14 29.42 -29.98
C TYR A 184 94.96 29.98 -31.39
N GLU A 185 93.89 30.64 -31.67
CA GLU A 185 93.53 31.30 -32.97
C GLU A 185 94.53 32.46 -33.25
N LEU A 186 95.00 33.19 -32.19
CA LEU A 186 95.96 34.29 -32.35
C LEU A 186 97.43 33.79 -32.53
N LEU A 187 97.82 32.66 -31.88
CA LEU A 187 99.20 32.12 -31.96
C LEU A 187 99.47 31.35 -33.29
N GLY A 188 98.50 31.12 -34.12
CA GLY A 188 98.67 30.40 -35.36
C GLY A 188 99.18 28.95 -35.18
N SER A 189 99.62 28.27 -36.25
CA SER A 189 99.87 26.83 -36.35
C SER A 189 101.20 26.37 -35.69
N THR A 190 101.67 27.00 -34.61
CA THR A 190 102.94 26.64 -33.96
C THR A 190 102.83 25.48 -32.95
N VAL A 191 101.60 24.97 -32.66
CA VAL A 191 101.37 23.88 -31.72
C VAL A 191 101.36 22.53 -32.43
N VAL A 192 102.09 21.57 -31.86
CA VAL A 192 102.15 20.18 -32.39
C VAL A 192 100.74 19.57 -32.38
N ALA A 193 100.34 18.89 -33.45
CA ALA A 193 98.97 18.37 -33.60
C ALA A 193 98.48 17.43 -32.48
N GLY A 194 99.42 16.77 -31.74
CA GLY A 194 99.17 15.92 -30.57
C GLY A 194 98.73 16.65 -29.31
N ASP A 195 99.17 17.90 -29.10
CA ASP A 195 98.86 18.67 -27.89
C ASP A 195 97.72 19.66 -28.02
N ARG A 196 97.09 19.70 -29.17
CA ARG A 196 95.95 20.61 -29.46
C ARG A 196 94.80 20.48 -28.47
N ASP A 197 94.38 19.25 -28.15
CA ASP A 197 93.27 19.01 -27.27
C ASP A 197 93.63 19.42 -25.80
N LEU A 198 94.82 19.28 -25.39
CA LEU A 198 95.37 19.70 -24.07
C LEU A 198 95.36 21.23 -23.96
N VAL A 199 95.84 21.92 -24.99
CA VAL A 199 95.90 23.40 -25.06
C VAL A 199 94.49 23.97 -25.09
N LEU A 200 93.51 23.33 -25.80
CA LEU A 200 92.11 23.72 -25.84
C LEU A 200 91.31 23.25 -24.63
N ARG A 201 91.98 22.73 -23.54
CA ARG A 201 91.31 22.28 -22.33
C ARG A 201 90.18 21.26 -22.52
N GLN A 202 90.19 20.48 -23.62
CA GLN A 202 89.17 19.50 -23.94
C GLN A 202 88.97 18.43 -22.86
N PRO A 203 90.07 17.84 -22.25
CA PRO A 203 89.92 16.88 -21.17
C PRO A 203 89.17 17.47 -19.95
N GLN A 204 89.55 18.70 -19.53
CA GLN A 204 89.00 19.40 -18.37
C GLN A 204 87.48 19.67 -18.60
N LEU A 205 87.12 20.15 -19.81
CA LEU A 205 85.70 20.38 -20.18
C LEU A 205 84.94 19.08 -20.17
N ARG A 206 85.50 17.98 -20.71
CA ARG A 206 84.80 16.67 -20.71
C ARG A 206 84.59 16.18 -19.29
N THR A 207 85.61 16.35 -18.40
CA THR A 207 85.51 16.00 -16.98
C THR A 207 84.45 16.84 -16.27
N ALA A 208 84.42 18.15 -16.46
CA ALA A 208 83.39 19.05 -15.86
C ALA A 208 81.99 18.74 -16.38
N LYS A 209 81.84 18.44 -17.69
CA LYS A 209 80.52 18.01 -18.24
C LYS A 209 80.10 16.69 -17.66
N ALA A 210 80.94 15.68 -17.60
CA ALA A 210 80.64 14.38 -17.01
C ALA A 210 80.23 14.52 -15.53
N ALA A 211 80.92 15.39 -14.76
CA ALA A 211 80.53 15.69 -13.39
C ALA A 211 79.14 16.35 -13.28
N CYS A 212 78.83 17.29 -14.16
CA CYS A 212 77.57 17.92 -14.21
C CYS A 212 76.42 16.90 -14.57
N ASP A 213 76.67 16.05 -15.57
CA ASP A 213 75.75 15.02 -15.99
C ASP A 213 75.53 13.98 -14.88
N ALA A 214 76.59 13.59 -14.17
CA ALA A 214 76.47 12.71 -12.98
C ALA A 214 75.67 13.34 -11.84
N ALA A 215 75.89 14.63 -11.53
CA ALA A 215 75.13 15.34 -10.54
C ALA A 215 73.65 15.45 -10.86
N LYS A 216 73.32 15.69 -12.17
CA LYS A 216 71.97 15.69 -12.66
C LYS A 216 71.23 14.31 -12.54
N ALA A 217 72.00 13.25 -12.86
CA ALA A 217 71.51 11.88 -12.69
C ALA A 217 71.26 11.55 -11.21
N ALA A 218 72.19 11.96 -10.29
CA ALA A 218 71.96 11.80 -8.89
C ALA A 218 70.75 12.54 -8.34
N ARG A 219 70.49 13.79 -8.81
CA ARG A 219 69.28 14.55 -8.47
C ARG A 219 68.04 13.82 -8.95
N GLN A 220 68.03 13.34 -10.18
CA GLN A 220 66.87 12.61 -10.71
C GLN A 220 66.57 11.33 -9.91
N SER A 221 67.63 10.63 -9.49
CA SER A 221 67.48 9.44 -8.63
C SER A 221 66.91 9.82 -7.24
N ALA A 222 67.40 10.92 -6.63
CA ALA A 222 66.90 11.42 -5.35
C ALA A 222 65.43 11.88 -5.45
N GLU A 223 65.07 12.57 -6.54
CA GLU A 223 63.66 12.95 -6.83
C GLU A 223 62.76 11.71 -6.97
N GLY A 224 63.24 10.65 -7.64
CA GLY A 224 62.56 9.36 -7.70
C GLY A 224 62.37 8.72 -6.33
N ALA A 225 63.38 8.74 -5.49
CA ALA A 225 63.31 8.23 -4.12
C ALA A 225 62.35 9.07 -3.23
N SER A 226 62.32 10.39 -3.41
CA SER A 226 61.40 11.28 -2.72
C SER A 226 59.93 10.97 -3.11
N LYS A 227 59.64 10.80 -4.37
CA LYS A 227 58.32 10.40 -4.85
C LYS A 227 57.88 9.02 -4.33
N ALA A 228 58.84 8.08 -4.24
CA ALA A 228 58.54 6.77 -3.66
C ALA A 228 58.23 6.87 -2.16
N ALA A 229 58.89 7.74 -1.42
CA ALA A 229 58.62 8.01 0.00
C ALA A 229 57.24 8.68 0.17
N GLU A 230 56.87 9.63 -0.70
CA GLU A 230 55.52 10.25 -0.70
C GLU A 230 54.42 9.21 -0.96
N ALA A 231 54.64 8.30 -1.93
CA ALA A 231 53.72 7.21 -2.20
C ALA A 231 53.57 6.27 -0.99
N ALA A 232 54.69 5.94 -0.31
CA ALA A 232 54.68 5.13 0.92
C ALA A 232 53.89 5.81 2.05
N LYS A 233 54.04 7.12 2.25
CA LYS A 233 53.26 7.92 3.20
C LYS A 233 51.76 7.87 2.86
N SER A 234 51.42 8.05 1.59
CA SER A 234 50.02 7.98 1.15
C SER A 234 49.40 6.60 1.44
N ALA A 235 50.16 5.52 1.21
CA ALA A 235 49.72 4.17 1.55
C ALA A 235 49.52 3.98 3.07
N ALA A 236 50.41 4.51 3.88
CA ALA A 236 50.26 4.48 5.34
C ALA A 236 49.03 5.29 5.84
N MET A 237 48.73 6.42 5.20
CA MET A 237 47.53 7.20 5.50
C MET A 237 46.23 6.41 5.19
N VAL A 238 46.18 5.72 4.07
CA VAL A 238 45.03 4.86 3.71
C VAL A 238 44.86 3.70 4.69
N ALA A 239 46.00 3.12 5.16
CA ALA A 239 45.96 2.07 6.17
C ALA A 239 45.42 2.61 7.52
N LEU A 240 45.78 3.83 7.89
CA LEU A 240 45.27 4.51 9.08
C LEU A 240 43.75 4.75 8.95
N GLU A 241 43.28 5.29 7.84
CA GLU A 241 41.86 5.52 7.58
C GLU A 241 41.07 4.21 7.69
N THR A 242 41.60 3.11 7.16
CA THR A 242 41.00 1.78 7.27
C THR A 242 40.89 1.33 8.75
N ALA A 243 41.91 1.54 9.54
CA ALA A 243 41.91 1.21 10.97
C ALA A 243 40.89 2.07 11.74
N GLU A 244 40.83 3.37 11.46
CA GLU A 244 39.86 4.29 12.06
C GLU A 244 38.40 3.93 11.67
N LEU A 245 38.18 3.54 10.42
CA LEU A 245 36.86 3.06 9.96
C LEU A 245 36.45 1.78 10.69
N ASN A 246 37.38 0.85 10.92
CA ASN A 246 37.10 -0.37 11.66
C ASN A 246 36.78 -0.08 13.13
N LEU A 247 37.51 0.86 13.76
CA LEU A 247 37.20 1.34 15.10
C LEU A 247 35.82 1.99 15.16
N ALA A 248 35.44 2.82 14.19
CA ALA A 248 34.11 3.42 14.13
C ALA A 248 33.01 2.36 14.01
N ARG A 249 33.29 1.24 13.33
CA ARG A 249 32.34 0.11 13.15
C ARG A 249 32.12 -0.72 14.42
N THR A 250 32.96 -0.57 15.47
CA THR A 250 32.73 -1.20 16.77
C THR A 250 31.51 -0.61 17.48
N THR A 251 31.14 0.63 17.16
CA THR A 251 29.92 1.27 17.68
C THR A 251 28.79 1.09 16.67
N ILE A 252 27.85 0.25 17.04
CA ILE A 252 26.70 -0.10 16.20
C ILE A 252 25.57 0.90 16.45
N ARG A 253 25.17 1.61 15.39
CA ARG A 253 24.13 2.65 15.45
C ARG A 253 22.93 2.30 14.59
N ALA A 254 21.76 2.79 15.00
CA ALA A 254 20.54 2.69 14.19
C ALA A 254 20.67 3.55 12.91
N PRO A 255 20.46 2.97 11.72
CA PRO A 255 20.60 3.71 10.45
C PRO A 255 19.43 4.63 10.15
N PHE A 256 18.28 4.43 10.77
CA PHE A 256 17.04 5.21 10.68
C PHE A 256 16.26 5.05 12.00
N ASN A 257 15.15 5.76 12.13
CA ASN A 257 14.25 5.58 13.27
C ASN A 257 13.63 4.17 13.20
N ALA A 258 14.05 3.30 14.11
CA ALA A 258 13.77 1.88 14.01
C ALA A 258 13.17 1.30 15.29
N MET A 259 12.37 0.25 15.11
CA MET A 259 11.96 -0.66 16.17
C MET A 259 12.67 -2.00 15.98
N VAL A 260 13.15 -2.56 17.08
CA VAL A 260 13.76 -3.89 17.08
C VAL A 260 12.66 -4.95 16.98
N GLN A 261 12.69 -5.75 15.91
CA GLN A 261 11.78 -6.89 15.75
C GLN A 261 12.32 -8.14 16.45
N SER A 262 13.61 -8.40 16.26
CA SER A 262 14.30 -9.53 16.90
C SER A 262 15.72 -9.12 17.26
N ARG A 263 16.23 -9.68 18.34
CA ARG A 263 17.63 -9.54 18.79
C ARG A 263 18.28 -10.91 18.81
N ASN A 264 19.47 -11.01 18.22
CA ASN A 264 20.22 -12.26 18.06
C ASN A 264 21.56 -12.24 18.81
N VAL A 265 21.82 -11.19 19.61
CA VAL A 265 23.10 -11.01 20.33
C VAL A 265 22.83 -10.50 21.74
N ASP A 266 23.63 -10.97 22.70
CA ASP A 266 23.60 -10.55 24.10
C ASP A 266 24.94 -9.95 24.54
N LEU A 267 24.93 -9.29 25.69
CA LEU A 267 26.12 -8.79 26.34
C LEU A 267 27.10 -9.95 26.59
N GLY A 268 28.38 -9.77 26.26
CA GLY A 268 29.39 -10.82 26.38
C GLY A 268 29.50 -11.78 25.20
N ALA A 269 28.54 -11.75 24.27
CA ALA A 269 28.57 -12.60 23.09
C ALA A 269 29.73 -12.25 22.15
N GLN A 270 30.37 -13.27 21.58
CA GLN A 270 31.41 -13.11 20.56
C GLN A 270 30.71 -13.08 19.18
N VAL A 271 30.97 -12.05 18.39
CA VAL A 271 30.39 -11.90 17.04
C VAL A 271 31.49 -11.93 15.98
N ALA A 272 31.19 -12.58 14.86
CA ALA A 272 32.02 -12.57 13.66
C ALA A 272 31.54 -11.50 12.69
N VAL A 273 32.38 -11.16 11.70
CA VAL A 273 31.94 -10.29 10.60
C VAL A 273 30.79 -10.93 9.83
N GLY A 274 29.71 -10.18 9.60
CA GLY A 274 28.50 -10.67 8.96
C GLY A 274 27.48 -11.34 9.89
N ALA A 275 27.81 -11.56 11.17
CA ALA A 275 26.88 -12.15 12.14
C ALA A 275 25.65 -11.24 12.32
N PRO A 276 24.40 -11.80 12.22
CA PRO A 276 23.18 -11.02 12.43
C PRO A 276 23.04 -10.62 13.89
N LEU A 277 22.85 -9.33 14.14
CA LEU A 277 22.70 -8.76 15.48
C LEU A 277 21.24 -8.55 15.85
N ALA A 278 20.45 -7.99 14.92
CA ALA A 278 19.04 -7.70 15.12
C ALA A 278 18.31 -7.51 13.78
N SER A 279 17.00 -7.71 13.77
CA SER A 279 16.11 -7.27 12.69
C SER A 279 15.44 -5.97 13.11
N LEU A 280 15.50 -4.97 12.24
CA LEU A 280 14.98 -3.63 12.47
C LEU A 280 13.89 -3.30 11.45
N ALA A 281 12.80 -2.69 11.91
CA ALA A 281 11.76 -2.13 11.08
C ALA A 281 11.68 -0.61 11.26
N ASP A 282 11.41 0.09 10.18
CA ASP A 282 11.18 1.54 10.17
C ASP A 282 9.99 1.91 11.07
N THR A 283 10.06 3.06 11.75
CA THR A 283 8.97 3.60 12.56
C THR A 283 8.39 4.90 12.00
N ASP A 284 8.97 5.46 10.95
CA ASP A 284 8.49 6.70 10.34
C ASP A 284 7.33 6.46 9.38
N GLU A 285 7.35 5.32 8.67
CA GLU A 285 6.36 4.99 7.66
C GLU A 285 6.12 3.49 7.61
N TYR A 286 4.83 3.09 7.60
CA TYR A 286 4.43 1.73 7.26
C TYR A 286 3.66 1.72 5.95
N TRP A 287 3.74 0.63 5.24
CA TRP A 287 2.94 0.39 4.07
C TRP A 287 1.85 -0.63 4.37
N VAL A 288 0.66 -0.37 3.89
CA VAL A 288 -0.40 -1.37 3.86
C VAL A 288 -0.42 -1.95 2.44
N GLN A 289 -0.06 -3.22 2.32
CA GLN A 289 -0.15 -3.94 1.07
C GLN A 289 -1.58 -4.42 0.88
N VAL A 290 -2.31 -3.78 -0.02
CA VAL A 290 -3.72 -4.06 -0.31
C VAL A 290 -3.89 -4.81 -1.62
N SER A 291 -4.82 -5.76 -1.66
CA SER A 291 -5.18 -6.52 -2.86
C SER A 291 -6.45 -5.95 -3.48
N VAL A 292 -6.36 -5.49 -4.72
CA VAL A 292 -7.45 -4.82 -5.45
C VAL A 292 -7.76 -5.58 -6.74
N PRO A 293 -9.03 -5.88 -7.06
CA PRO A 293 -9.42 -6.47 -8.33
C PRO A 293 -8.97 -5.63 -9.52
N LEU A 294 -8.44 -6.29 -10.57
CA LEU A 294 -7.90 -5.60 -11.77
C LEU A 294 -8.90 -4.61 -12.39
N GLY A 295 -10.20 -4.96 -12.43
CA GLY A 295 -11.25 -4.10 -12.98
C GLY A 295 -11.46 -2.79 -12.22
N GLN A 296 -10.97 -2.70 -10.97
CA GLN A 296 -11.09 -1.50 -10.13
C GLN A 296 -9.87 -0.58 -10.21
N LEU A 297 -8.74 -1.05 -10.76
CA LEU A 297 -7.51 -0.26 -10.87
C LEU A 297 -7.68 1.03 -11.67
N ARG A 298 -8.51 1.00 -12.72
CA ARG A 298 -8.78 2.18 -13.56
C ARG A 298 -9.35 3.37 -12.78
N TRP A 299 -9.93 3.11 -11.60
CA TRP A 299 -10.53 4.14 -10.76
C TRP A 299 -9.58 4.74 -9.74
N ILE A 300 -8.44 4.10 -9.47
CA ILE A 300 -7.45 4.52 -8.48
C ILE A 300 -6.36 5.31 -9.19
N ARG A 301 -6.02 6.49 -8.70
CA ARG A 301 -4.86 7.25 -9.17
C ARG A 301 -3.60 6.70 -8.51
N ILE A 302 -2.72 6.13 -9.33
CA ILE A 302 -1.47 5.51 -8.90
C ILE A 302 -0.33 6.31 -9.51
N PRO A 303 0.55 6.93 -8.69
CA PRO A 303 1.70 7.68 -9.20
C PRO A 303 2.57 6.84 -10.12
N GLY A 304 2.94 7.40 -11.27
CA GLY A 304 3.80 6.72 -12.26
C GLY A 304 3.12 5.64 -13.11
N VAL A 305 1.81 5.38 -12.92
CA VAL A 305 1.04 4.40 -13.73
C VAL A 305 -0.06 5.11 -14.52
N ASN A 306 -0.99 5.77 -13.85
CA ASN A 306 -2.16 6.39 -14.48
C ASN A 306 -2.45 7.81 -13.98
N GLY A 307 -1.51 8.41 -13.26
CA GLY A 307 -1.62 9.78 -12.76
C GLY A 307 -0.33 10.29 -12.12
N THR A 308 -0.26 11.59 -11.93
CA THR A 308 0.82 12.26 -11.18
C THR A 308 0.47 12.44 -9.70
N THR A 309 -0.82 12.47 -9.37
CA THR A 309 -1.32 12.61 -8.00
C THR A 309 -1.76 11.27 -7.44
N ALA A 310 -1.42 11.01 -6.19
CA ALA A 310 -1.84 9.80 -5.47
C ALA A 310 -3.33 9.85 -5.08
N SER A 311 -4.00 8.71 -5.08
CA SER A 311 -5.27 8.56 -4.38
C SER A 311 -5.05 8.60 -2.87
N VAL A 312 -5.87 9.37 -2.17
CA VAL A 312 -5.94 9.35 -0.71
C VAL A 312 -6.61 8.06 -0.26
N ALA A 313 -6.15 7.51 0.84
CA ALA A 313 -6.70 6.31 1.42
C ALA A 313 -6.99 6.50 2.91
N ARG A 314 -7.98 5.79 3.42
CA ARG A 314 -8.28 5.69 4.85
C ARG A 314 -8.12 4.25 5.29
N VAL A 315 -7.28 4.05 6.29
CA VAL A 315 -6.99 2.74 6.87
C VAL A 315 -7.81 2.58 8.16
N TYR A 316 -8.53 1.50 8.28
CA TYR A 316 -9.38 1.16 9.41
C TYR A 316 -8.93 -0.15 10.06
N HIS A 317 -8.81 -0.16 11.36
CA HIS A 317 -8.54 -1.36 12.15
C HIS A 317 -9.56 -1.47 13.28
N GLU A 318 -10.79 -1.80 12.92
CA GLU A 318 -11.94 -1.76 13.84
C GLU A 318 -11.74 -2.60 15.11
N ALA A 319 -11.05 -3.74 14.97
CA ALA A 319 -10.75 -4.62 16.10
C ALA A 319 -9.86 -3.97 17.17
N ALA A 320 -8.91 -3.10 16.75
CA ALA A 320 -7.97 -2.48 17.69
C ALA A 320 -8.34 -1.03 18.03
N TRP A 321 -8.93 -0.29 17.10
CA TRP A 321 -9.19 1.15 17.25
C TRP A 321 -10.65 1.48 17.56
N GLY A 322 -11.56 0.50 17.44
CA GLY A 322 -12.99 0.70 17.54
C GLY A 322 -13.63 1.20 16.24
N ALA A 323 -14.97 1.28 16.26
CA ALA A 323 -15.74 1.68 15.08
C ALA A 323 -15.50 3.16 14.74
N GLY A 324 -15.22 3.45 13.46
CA GLY A 324 -15.08 4.80 12.94
C GLY A 324 -13.69 5.43 13.05
N ALA A 325 -12.78 4.87 13.84
CA ALA A 325 -11.40 5.35 13.89
C ALA A 325 -10.67 4.97 12.59
N SER A 326 -9.95 5.93 12.00
CA SER A 326 -9.20 5.72 10.76
C SER A 326 -7.90 6.50 10.74
N ARG A 327 -6.95 6.00 9.96
CA ARG A 327 -5.67 6.65 9.68
C ARG A 327 -5.62 7.07 8.22
N ALA A 328 -5.15 8.27 7.98
CA ALA A 328 -4.90 8.75 6.62
C ALA A 328 -3.69 8.05 6.02
N GLY A 329 -3.80 7.71 4.75
CA GLY A 329 -2.73 7.15 3.94
C GLY A 329 -2.82 7.62 2.50
N GLU A 330 -1.83 7.28 1.71
CA GLU A 330 -1.72 7.63 0.29
C GLU A 330 -1.30 6.39 -0.51
N VAL A 331 -1.85 6.21 -1.70
CA VAL A 331 -1.40 5.16 -2.62
C VAL A 331 -0.05 5.56 -3.20
N VAL A 332 1.01 4.84 -2.84
CA VAL A 332 2.37 5.18 -3.28
C VAL A 332 2.75 4.46 -4.56
N ARG A 333 2.44 3.18 -4.64
CA ARG A 333 2.96 2.31 -5.71
C ARG A 333 2.05 1.11 -5.95
N MET A 334 2.09 0.62 -7.18
CA MET A 334 1.57 -0.70 -7.55
C MET A 334 2.75 -1.67 -7.69
N LEU A 335 2.60 -2.86 -7.15
CA LEU A 335 3.56 -3.95 -7.39
C LEU A 335 3.31 -4.55 -8.77
N THR A 336 4.37 -5.03 -9.40
CA THR A 336 4.32 -5.56 -10.78
C THR A 336 3.78 -6.98 -10.88
N ASP A 337 3.65 -7.65 -9.73
CA ASP A 337 3.14 -9.01 -9.62
C ASP A 337 1.70 -9.01 -9.08
N LEU A 338 0.95 -10.01 -9.51
CA LEU A 338 -0.39 -10.27 -9.01
C LEU A 338 -0.34 -11.20 -7.81
N GLU A 339 -1.33 -11.06 -6.94
CA GLU A 339 -1.53 -12.03 -5.87
C GLU A 339 -1.86 -13.42 -6.46
N PRO A 340 -1.11 -14.47 -6.10
CA PRO A 340 -1.24 -15.78 -6.76
C PRO A 340 -2.64 -16.41 -6.64
N GLN A 341 -3.31 -16.22 -5.50
CA GLN A 341 -4.58 -16.89 -5.21
C GLN A 341 -5.79 -16.17 -5.80
N GLY A 342 -5.76 -14.84 -5.88
CA GLY A 342 -6.91 -14.03 -6.32
C GLY A 342 -6.72 -13.32 -7.66
N ARG A 343 -5.52 -13.38 -8.27
CA ARG A 343 -5.14 -12.59 -9.46
C ARG A 343 -5.47 -11.10 -9.28
N MET A 344 -5.35 -10.60 -8.06
CA MET A 344 -5.58 -9.20 -7.72
C MET A 344 -4.28 -8.41 -7.84
N ALA A 345 -4.39 -7.15 -8.22
CA ALA A 345 -3.25 -6.24 -8.19
C ALA A 345 -2.93 -5.85 -6.75
N ARG A 346 -1.65 -5.80 -6.43
CA ARG A 346 -1.18 -5.37 -5.12
C ARG A 346 -0.76 -3.90 -5.15
N LEU A 347 -1.36 -3.10 -4.29
CA LEU A 347 -1.04 -1.69 -4.11
C LEU A 347 -0.40 -1.48 -2.74
N LEU A 348 0.50 -0.52 -2.67
CA LEU A 348 1.10 -0.07 -1.40
C LEU A 348 0.48 1.28 -1.02
N VAL A 349 -0.10 1.32 0.16
CA VAL A 349 -0.65 2.51 0.79
C VAL A 349 0.26 2.91 1.94
N ALA A 350 0.88 4.08 1.84
CA ALA A 350 1.77 4.61 2.86
C ALA A 350 0.97 5.26 4.00
N VAL A 351 1.33 4.93 5.22
CA VAL A 351 0.81 5.53 6.45
C VAL A 351 1.98 6.14 7.21
N LYS A 352 2.01 7.46 7.31
CA LYS A 352 3.04 8.21 8.03
C LYS A 352 2.77 8.18 9.54
N ASP A 353 3.85 8.18 10.34
CA ASP A 353 3.82 8.07 11.81
C ASP A 353 2.88 6.95 12.28
N PRO A 354 3.11 5.70 11.83
CA PRO A 354 2.16 4.59 12.04
C PRO A 354 1.90 4.30 13.52
N LEU A 355 2.84 4.62 14.40
CA LEU A 355 2.74 4.41 15.84
C LEU A 355 2.16 5.62 16.59
N GLU A 356 1.87 6.73 15.89
CA GLU A 356 1.40 8.00 16.48
C GLU A 356 2.25 8.48 17.65
N LEU A 357 3.57 8.43 17.49
CA LEU A 357 4.50 8.80 18.54
C LEU A 357 4.38 10.28 18.95
N LYS A 358 3.88 11.11 18.04
CA LYS A 358 3.64 12.55 18.28
C LYS A 358 2.33 12.82 19.04
N ALA A 359 1.40 11.87 19.06
CA ALA A 359 0.12 12.01 19.73
C ALA A 359 0.21 11.64 21.22
N PRO A 360 -0.68 12.19 22.09
CA PRO A 360 -0.77 11.77 23.49
C PRO A 360 -1.10 10.28 23.61
N PRO A 361 -0.50 9.54 24.57
CA PRO A 361 -0.68 8.08 24.68
C PRO A 361 -2.13 7.59 24.71
N ALA A 362 -3.03 8.32 25.36
CA ALA A 362 -4.44 7.97 25.49
C ALA A 362 -5.26 8.08 24.19
N ARG A 363 -4.70 8.71 23.13
CA ARG A 363 -5.37 8.92 21.83
C ARG A 363 -4.66 8.23 20.68
N ARG A 364 -3.70 7.36 20.98
CA ARG A 364 -2.93 6.67 19.95
C ARG A 364 -3.71 5.51 19.36
N HIS A 365 -3.73 5.46 18.04
CA HIS A 365 -4.23 4.33 17.26
C HIS A 365 -3.05 3.72 16.48
N PRO A 366 -2.14 2.99 17.16
CA PRO A 366 -0.95 2.47 16.52
C PRO A 366 -1.32 1.41 15.47
N LEU A 367 -0.72 1.53 14.30
CA LEU A 367 -0.77 0.49 13.28
C LEU A 367 0.32 -0.54 13.58
N ILE A 368 -0.10 -1.75 13.91
CA ILE A 368 0.81 -2.85 14.26
C ILE A 368 1.27 -3.55 12.99
N LEU A 369 2.55 -3.91 12.88
CA LEU A 369 3.08 -4.70 11.79
C LEU A 369 2.41 -6.08 11.74
N GLY A 370 2.07 -6.53 10.53
CA GLY A 370 1.32 -7.77 10.34
C GLY A 370 -0.19 -7.65 10.55
N ALA A 371 -0.70 -6.49 11.02
CA ALA A 371 -2.13 -6.28 11.19
C ALA A 371 -2.86 -6.35 9.84
N TYR A 372 -3.98 -7.08 9.82
CA TYR A 372 -4.88 -7.13 8.69
C TYR A 372 -5.93 -6.04 8.83
N VAL A 373 -5.95 -5.11 7.89
CA VAL A 373 -6.71 -3.86 7.98
C VAL A 373 -7.57 -3.62 6.75
N ARG A 374 -8.68 -2.91 6.94
CA ARG A 374 -9.53 -2.44 5.84
C ARG A 374 -9.04 -1.09 5.36
N VAL A 375 -8.94 -0.95 4.04
CA VAL A 375 -8.51 0.29 3.40
C VAL A 375 -9.59 0.76 2.43
N GLU A 376 -9.98 2.01 2.56
CA GLU A 376 -10.84 2.71 1.61
C GLU A 376 -10.00 3.69 0.81
N ILE A 377 -9.93 3.49 -0.49
CA ILE A 377 -9.16 4.31 -1.42
C ILE A 377 -10.10 5.22 -2.18
N ASP A 378 -9.89 6.52 -2.08
CA ASP A 378 -10.66 7.52 -2.81
C ASP A 378 -10.22 7.51 -4.29
N GLY A 379 -11.11 7.06 -5.13
CA GLY A 379 -10.88 6.92 -6.58
C GLY A 379 -11.19 8.20 -7.36
N GLN A 380 -11.41 8.02 -8.66
CA GLN A 380 -11.79 9.12 -9.55
C GLN A 380 -13.22 9.59 -9.29
N ASP A 381 -13.46 10.87 -9.56
CA ASP A 381 -14.78 11.46 -9.52
C ASP A 381 -15.55 11.09 -10.79
N LEU A 382 -16.80 10.68 -10.61
CA LEU A 382 -17.76 10.44 -11.68
C LEU A 382 -18.72 11.63 -11.77
N PRO A 383 -18.62 12.46 -12.80
CA PRO A 383 -19.56 13.56 -13.00
C PRO A 383 -20.90 13.06 -13.49
N GLY A 384 -22.02 13.66 -13.01
CA GLY A 384 -23.35 13.44 -13.56
C GLY A 384 -23.93 12.02 -13.38
N VAL A 385 -23.45 11.24 -12.41
CA VAL A 385 -23.97 9.90 -12.14
C VAL A 385 -25.15 9.93 -11.17
N ILE A 386 -26.09 9.04 -11.36
CA ILE A 386 -27.20 8.82 -10.45
C ILE A 386 -26.84 7.68 -9.50
N ARG A 387 -26.91 7.97 -8.21
CA ARG A 387 -26.70 6.99 -7.14
C ARG A 387 -27.99 6.20 -6.92
N VAL A 388 -27.95 4.90 -7.15
CA VAL A 388 -29.06 3.96 -6.96
C VAL A 388 -28.71 3.01 -5.83
N ALA A 389 -29.64 2.85 -4.87
CA ALA A 389 -29.44 1.85 -3.82
C ALA A 389 -29.37 0.44 -4.45
N ARG A 390 -28.47 -0.41 -3.95
CA ARG A 390 -28.32 -1.77 -4.50
C ARG A 390 -29.61 -2.58 -4.38
N THR A 391 -30.43 -2.32 -3.36
CA THR A 391 -31.75 -2.92 -3.17
C THR A 391 -32.79 -2.52 -4.24
N ALA A 392 -32.57 -1.41 -4.94
CA ALA A 392 -33.43 -0.98 -6.04
C ALA A 392 -32.97 -1.51 -7.41
N LEU A 393 -31.79 -2.13 -7.49
CA LEU A 393 -31.31 -2.80 -8.69
C LEU A 393 -31.90 -4.20 -8.77
N ARG A 394 -32.44 -4.55 -9.94
CA ARG A 394 -33.05 -5.84 -10.23
C ARG A 394 -32.23 -6.63 -11.23
N ASP A 395 -32.55 -7.92 -11.39
CA ASP A 395 -31.82 -8.81 -12.28
C ASP A 395 -31.71 -8.26 -13.72
N GLY A 396 -30.55 -8.45 -14.33
CA GLY A 396 -30.25 -7.98 -15.67
C GLY A 396 -30.04 -6.48 -15.80
N ASP A 397 -29.50 -5.83 -14.77
CA ASP A 397 -29.20 -4.38 -14.74
C ASP A 397 -30.44 -3.52 -14.97
N ARG A 398 -31.56 -3.90 -14.35
CA ARG A 398 -32.85 -3.19 -14.47
C ARG A 398 -33.16 -2.46 -13.19
N VAL A 399 -33.88 -1.34 -13.35
CA VAL A 399 -34.43 -0.57 -12.24
C VAL A 399 -35.94 -0.33 -12.51
N TRP A 400 -36.71 -0.19 -11.47
CA TRP A 400 -38.08 0.14 -11.54
C TRP A 400 -38.28 1.63 -11.32
N VAL A 401 -38.92 2.29 -12.26
CA VAL A 401 -39.21 3.71 -12.23
C VAL A 401 -40.74 3.90 -12.24
N MET A 402 -41.24 4.82 -11.45
CA MET A 402 -42.63 5.21 -11.50
C MET A 402 -42.79 6.30 -12.57
N GLY A 403 -43.52 5.98 -13.64
CA GLY A 403 -43.86 6.92 -14.72
C GLY A 403 -44.78 8.04 -14.24
N ALA A 404 -44.94 9.07 -15.08
CA ALA A 404 -45.82 10.22 -14.81
C ALA A 404 -47.31 9.80 -14.59
N ASP A 405 -47.72 8.72 -15.23
CA ASP A 405 -49.07 8.16 -15.11
C ASP A 405 -49.26 7.21 -13.91
N HIS A 406 -48.32 7.25 -12.94
CA HIS A 406 -48.29 6.34 -11.80
C HIS A 406 -48.26 4.85 -12.21
N THR A 407 -47.57 4.55 -13.29
CA THR A 407 -47.39 3.18 -13.79
C THR A 407 -45.94 2.73 -13.62
N LEU A 408 -45.72 1.40 -13.49
CA LEU A 408 -44.42 0.79 -13.44
C LEU A 408 -43.74 0.84 -14.81
N ASP A 409 -42.55 1.44 -14.85
CA ASP A 409 -41.66 1.42 -16.01
C ASP A 409 -40.35 0.68 -15.64
N VAL A 410 -40.09 -0.43 -16.34
CA VAL A 410 -38.89 -1.26 -16.11
C VAL A 410 -37.82 -0.84 -17.10
N ARG A 411 -36.80 -0.15 -16.62
CA ARG A 411 -35.71 0.37 -17.46
C ARG A 411 -34.42 -0.39 -17.25
N LYS A 412 -33.73 -0.65 -18.35
CA LYS A 412 -32.34 -1.14 -18.30
C LYS A 412 -31.40 0.03 -18.10
N VAL A 413 -30.43 -0.10 -17.17
CA VAL A 413 -29.49 0.95 -16.83
C VAL A 413 -28.06 0.52 -17.13
N LYS A 414 -27.20 1.51 -17.40
CA LYS A 414 -25.77 1.28 -17.61
C LYS A 414 -25.01 1.59 -16.32
N ILE A 415 -24.58 0.53 -15.65
CA ILE A 415 -23.81 0.64 -14.42
C ILE A 415 -22.34 0.92 -14.74
N VAL A 416 -21.78 1.99 -14.17
CA VAL A 416 -20.37 2.35 -14.30
C VAL A 416 -19.56 1.85 -13.10
N TRP A 417 -20.15 1.93 -11.91
CA TRP A 417 -19.54 1.47 -10.68
C TRP A 417 -20.57 0.73 -9.82
N SER A 418 -20.12 -0.40 -9.26
CA SER A 418 -20.93 -1.19 -8.31
C SER A 418 -20.19 -1.27 -6.98
N GLY A 419 -20.70 -0.58 -5.97
CA GLY A 419 -20.26 -0.64 -4.59
C GLY A 419 -21.06 -1.68 -3.78
N LEU A 420 -20.81 -1.75 -2.47
CA LEU A 420 -21.55 -2.63 -1.55
C LEU A 420 -23.01 -2.21 -1.41
N ASP A 421 -23.27 -0.95 -1.14
CA ASP A 421 -24.61 -0.44 -0.79
C ASP A 421 -25.30 0.26 -1.97
N HIS A 422 -24.53 0.75 -2.94
CA HIS A 422 -25.01 1.58 -4.03
C HIS A 422 -24.32 1.24 -5.34
N VAL A 423 -25.04 1.48 -6.44
CA VAL A 423 -24.49 1.45 -7.80
C VAL A 423 -24.57 2.85 -8.41
N TYR A 424 -23.63 3.20 -9.25
CA TYR A 424 -23.62 4.46 -10.00
C TYR A 424 -23.97 4.20 -11.46
N VAL A 425 -24.99 4.91 -11.92
CA VAL A 425 -25.60 4.75 -13.23
C VAL A 425 -25.37 6.01 -14.05
N THR A 426 -24.96 5.85 -15.33
CA THR A 426 -24.74 6.97 -16.26
C THR A 426 -25.83 7.10 -17.32
N ASP A 427 -26.55 6.01 -17.61
CA ASP A 427 -27.53 5.98 -18.69
C ASP A 427 -28.75 5.13 -18.30
N GLY A 428 -29.94 5.46 -18.85
CA GLY A 428 -31.20 4.78 -18.54
C GLY A 428 -32.04 5.46 -17.47
N LEU A 429 -31.53 6.50 -16.80
CA LEU A 429 -32.25 7.31 -15.81
C LEU A 429 -32.10 8.80 -16.11
N HIS A 430 -33.14 9.56 -15.86
CA HIS A 430 -33.19 11.01 -16.01
C HIS A 430 -33.28 11.70 -14.63
N GLU A 431 -32.88 12.95 -14.59
CA GLU A 431 -33.05 13.76 -13.40
C GLU A 431 -34.52 13.89 -13.00
N GLY A 432 -34.83 13.57 -11.76
CA GLY A 432 -36.18 13.63 -11.22
C GLY A 432 -36.95 12.34 -11.32
N ASP A 433 -36.47 11.31 -12.01
CA ASP A 433 -37.10 9.98 -12.04
C ASP A 433 -37.34 9.45 -10.61
N LEU A 434 -38.52 8.83 -10.40
CA LEU A 434 -38.87 8.21 -9.13
C LEU A 434 -38.51 6.73 -9.14
N LEU A 435 -37.40 6.38 -8.52
CA LEU A 435 -36.93 5.00 -8.39
C LEU A 435 -37.72 4.26 -7.30
N ILE A 436 -38.26 3.09 -7.63
CA ILE A 436 -38.96 2.24 -6.68
C ILE A 436 -37.95 1.42 -5.87
N THR A 437 -37.94 1.62 -4.56
CA THR A 437 -37.07 0.93 -3.64
C THR A 437 -37.69 -0.30 -2.99
N SER A 438 -39.04 -0.32 -2.88
CA SER A 438 -39.78 -1.47 -2.34
C SER A 438 -39.77 -2.65 -3.30
N ASP A 439 -39.98 -3.85 -2.77
CA ASP A 439 -40.11 -5.07 -3.58
C ASP A 439 -41.56 -5.26 -4.06
N LEU A 440 -41.70 -5.79 -5.27
CA LEU A 440 -43.00 -6.10 -5.89
C LEU A 440 -43.08 -7.60 -6.16
N ALA A 441 -44.13 -8.25 -5.68
CA ALA A 441 -44.30 -9.70 -5.80
C ALA A 441 -44.43 -10.18 -7.27
N ALA A 442 -45.02 -9.38 -8.16
CA ALA A 442 -45.15 -9.70 -9.57
C ALA A 442 -45.11 -8.39 -10.39
N PRO A 443 -43.89 -7.88 -10.69
CA PRO A 443 -43.77 -6.65 -11.47
C PRO A 443 -44.08 -6.87 -12.94
N VAL A 444 -45.09 -6.13 -13.45
CA VAL A 444 -45.46 -6.12 -14.86
C VAL A 444 -45.36 -4.70 -15.38
N GLN A 445 -44.77 -4.53 -16.56
CA GLN A 445 -44.68 -3.23 -17.23
C GLN A 445 -46.06 -2.60 -17.35
N GLY A 446 -46.23 -1.32 -16.97
CA GLY A 446 -47.48 -0.59 -17.00
C GLY A 446 -48.43 -0.86 -15.81
N MET A 447 -48.04 -1.62 -14.80
CA MET A 447 -48.80 -1.87 -13.59
C MET A 447 -49.09 -0.57 -12.83
N ALA A 448 -50.33 -0.36 -12.38
CA ALA A 448 -50.71 0.83 -11.61
C ALA A 448 -50.07 0.84 -10.19
N LEU A 449 -49.47 1.95 -9.84
CA LEU A 449 -48.75 2.15 -8.61
C LEU A 449 -49.34 3.32 -7.80
N ARG A 450 -49.16 3.30 -6.51
CA ARG A 450 -49.41 4.46 -5.64
C ARG A 450 -48.26 4.63 -4.65
N THR A 451 -47.87 5.86 -4.38
CA THR A 451 -46.85 6.17 -3.35
C THR A 451 -47.49 6.28 -1.97
N ALA A 452 -46.86 5.75 -0.97
CA ALA A 452 -47.11 6.17 0.38
C ALA A 452 -46.74 7.65 0.46
N ARG A 453 -47.70 8.54 0.64
CA ARG A 453 -47.42 9.95 0.91
C ARG A 453 -46.58 9.98 2.16
N SER A 454 -45.30 10.32 2.00
CA SER A 454 -44.41 10.56 3.12
C SER A 454 -45.04 11.66 3.96
N GLY A 455 -45.60 11.27 5.09
CA GLY A 455 -46.09 12.20 6.10
C GLY A 455 -44.86 12.84 6.76
N ALA A 456 -44.28 13.81 6.09
CA ALA A 456 -43.39 14.77 6.71
C ALA A 456 -44.26 15.96 7.12
N GLY A 457 -44.65 15.95 8.38
CA GLY A 457 -44.79 17.13 9.21
C GLY A 457 -45.86 18.17 8.85
N GLU A 458 -47.09 17.89 9.19
CA GLU A 458 -47.97 18.91 9.78
C GLU A 458 -48.66 18.27 10.96
N SER A 459 -48.04 18.30 12.12
CA SER A 459 -48.76 18.18 13.38
C SER A 459 -49.69 19.39 13.49
N PRO A 460 -51.02 19.18 13.66
CA PRO A 460 -51.87 20.31 13.96
C PRO A 460 -51.47 20.89 15.30
N THR A 461 -51.05 22.14 15.27
CA THR A 461 -50.82 22.99 16.42
C THR A 461 -52.12 23.03 17.22
N GLN A 462 -52.19 22.28 18.33
CA GLN A 462 -53.20 22.51 19.33
C GLN A 462 -52.91 23.85 20.02
N PRO A 463 -53.91 24.72 20.19
CA PRO A 463 -53.72 25.98 20.88
C PRO A 463 -53.45 25.70 22.36
N VAL A 464 -52.27 26.09 22.81
CA VAL A 464 -51.86 26.09 24.21
C VAL A 464 -52.78 27.04 24.97
N GLY A 465 -53.62 26.45 25.81
CA GLY A 465 -54.39 27.19 26.83
C GLY A 465 -53.46 27.89 27.81
N LYS A 466 -53.75 29.15 28.08
CA LYS A 466 -53.07 30.01 29.07
C LYS A 466 -52.97 29.31 30.43
N PRO A 467 -51.83 29.38 31.11
CA PRO A 467 -51.76 29.00 32.53
C PRO A 467 -52.31 30.13 33.41
N THR A 468 -53.22 29.78 34.29
CA THR A 468 -53.66 30.58 35.43
C THR A 468 -52.57 30.55 36.55
N PRO A 469 -52.25 31.70 37.18
CA PRO A 469 -51.28 31.68 38.27
C PRO A 469 -51.95 31.41 39.62
N GLY A 470 -51.32 30.54 40.41
CA GLY A 470 -51.80 30.36 41.79
C GLY A 470 -51.04 29.31 42.59
N ALA A 471 -50.41 29.78 43.64
CA ALA A 471 -50.04 29.16 44.89
C ALA A 471 -48.63 28.57 44.99
N ALA A 472 -47.83 29.36 45.65
CA ALA A 472 -46.67 28.97 46.43
C ALA A 472 -47.08 28.08 47.61
N SER A 473 -46.19 27.19 48.02
CA SER A 473 -45.90 26.91 49.45
C SER A 473 -45.02 25.65 49.61
N GLU A 474 -43.88 25.87 50.24
CA GLU A 474 -43.25 25.05 51.30
C GLU A 474 -43.10 23.52 51.13
N ALA A 475 -41.93 22.98 51.21
CA ALA A 475 -41.13 22.69 52.41
C ALA A 475 -39.91 21.79 52.06
N ARG A 476 -38.77 22.21 52.54
CA ARG A 476 -37.80 21.52 53.40
C ARG A 476 -37.85 19.98 53.40
N ARG A 477 -36.83 19.34 52.94
CA ARG A 477 -35.70 18.77 53.71
C ARG A 477 -34.65 18.18 52.77
#